data_fdb59778380c8f252ab6602d3f6d989c
#
_entry.id   fdb59778380c8f252ab6602d3f6d989c
#
_cell.length_a   1.000
_cell.length_b   1.000
_cell.length_c   1.000
_cell.angle_alpha   90.00
_cell.angle_beta   90.00
_cell.angle_gamma   90.00
#
_symmetry.space_group_name_H-M   'P 1'
#
loop_
_entity.id
_entity.type
_entity.pdbx_description
1 polymer ?
#
loop_
_entity_poly.entity_id
_entity_poly.type
_entity_poly.pdbx_seq_one_letter_code
_entity_poly.pdbx_strand_id
1 'polypeptide(L)'
;MWGCLHNGVTSFPEALKALEDFKASNGKVILVTNAPRPIANVKDQIASLGIKEHHYDMLLTSGDITSDYINIVCENKSNIFHIGGKRHHSIYKNMIHEQRISIEIDNIEFADLIVCTEPFDPLRDQLSDYESTFKIGIDKKLTLLCANPDLVVDVGEIREMCAGSLASMYENMGGKVIYFGKPYDNIYQEAYSFLTKAKEQKEESILCIGDGLNTDIRGANNQKLDSLLVVGGLLKKKHLIEKRNVTVIDERKLSQTIENNKVHVDYVIKFFR
;
A
#
# COMPACT_ATOMS: atom_id res chain seq x y z
N MET A 1 -8.25 -0.92 0.21
CA MET A 1 -9.00 -0.12 1.22
C MET A 1 -9.22 1.31 0.74
N TRP A 2 -8.15 2.11 0.60
CA TRP A 2 -8.21 3.44 0.03
C TRP A 2 -8.79 3.37 -1.38
N GLY A 3 -9.64 4.31 -1.79
CA GLY A 3 -10.35 4.28 -3.07
C GLY A 3 -11.53 3.31 -3.17
N CYS A 4 -11.59 2.29 -2.32
CA CYS A 4 -12.66 1.29 -2.29
C CYS A 4 -13.60 1.47 -1.10
N LEU A 5 -13.06 1.62 0.11
CA LEU A 5 -13.84 1.77 1.35
C LEU A 5 -13.91 3.21 1.86
N HIS A 6 -12.91 4.02 1.54
CA HIS A 6 -12.79 5.44 1.93
C HIS A 6 -11.86 6.21 0.97
N ASN A 7 -11.92 7.54 1.04
CA ASN A 7 -11.05 8.45 0.29
C ASN A 7 -10.02 9.18 1.17
N GLY A 8 -9.81 8.70 2.40
CA GLY A 8 -8.94 9.32 3.39
C GLY A 8 -9.63 10.35 4.28
N VAL A 9 -10.81 10.84 3.89
CA VAL A 9 -11.60 11.84 4.61
C VAL A 9 -12.95 11.26 5.09
N THR A 10 -13.60 10.49 4.24
CA THR A 10 -14.88 9.84 4.50
C THR A 10 -14.87 8.39 4.02
N SER A 11 -15.60 7.52 4.71
CA SER A 11 -15.91 6.17 4.22
C SER A 11 -17.05 6.19 3.21
N PHE A 12 -17.22 5.08 2.50
CA PHE A 12 -18.30 4.85 1.55
C PHE A 12 -19.33 3.90 2.19
N PRO A 13 -20.51 4.39 2.64
CA PRO A 13 -21.47 3.57 3.40
C PRO A 13 -21.90 2.29 2.65
N GLU A 14 -22.09 2.38 1.35
CA GLU A 14 -22.49 1.24 0.53
C GLU A 14 -21.40 0.15 0.47
N ALA A 15 -20.12 0.56 0.48
CA ALA A 15 -19.02 -0.37 0.54
C ALA A 15 -18.96 -1.11 1.88
N LEU A 16 -19.20 -0.39 2.98
CA LEU A 16 -19.26 -1.00 4.32
C LEU A 16 -20.43 -1.99 4.41
N LYS A 17 -21.59 -1.61 3.88
CA LYS A 17 -22.76 -2.50 3.83
C LYS A 17 -22.46 -3.77 3.03
N ALA A 18 -21.76 -3.67 1.89
CA ALA A 18 -21.37 -4.83 1.11
C ALA A 18 -20.46 -5.78 1.91
N LEU A 19 -19.53 -5.26 2.72
CA LEU A 19 -18.71 -6.09 3.61
C LEU A 19 -19.54 -6.77 4.69
N GLU A 20 -20.49 -6.06 5.33
CA GLU A 20 -21.41 -6.62 6.32
C GLU A 20 -22.23 -7.78 5.73
N ASP A 21 -22.82 -7.58 4.55
CA ASP A 21 -23.64 -8.58 3.88
C ASP A 21 -22.82 -9.82 3.49
N PHE A 22 -21.58 -9.62 3.01
CA PHE A 22 -20.67 -10.71 2.71
C PHE A 22 -20.29 -11.51 3.97
N LYS A 23 -19.97 -10.82 5.07
CA LYS A 23 -19.67 -11.47 6.35
C LYS A 23 -20.90 -12.20 6.94
N ALA A 24 -22.10 -11.65 6.79
CA ALA A 24 -23.34 -12.31 7.19
C ALA A 24 -23.58 -13.64 6.44
N SER A 25 -23.00 -13.77 5.25
CA SER A 25 -22.99 -15.02 4.46
C SER A 25 -21.79 -15.95 4.78
N ASN A 26 -21.15 -15.78 5.94
CA ASN A 26 -19.94 -16.48 6.37
C ASN A 26 -18.69 -16.20 5.51
N GLY A 27 -18.69 -15.14 4.72
CA GLY A 27 -17.52 -14.69 3.99
C GLY A 27 -16.43 -14.14 4.91
N LYS A 28 -15.16 -14.31 4.53
CA LYS A 28 -14.00 -13.75 5.24
C LYS A 28 -13.48 -12.52 4.54
N VAL A 29 -13.25 -11.46 5.29
CA VAL A 29 -12.76 -10.17 4.77
C VAL A 29 -11.38 -9.88 5.35
N ILE A 30 -10.38 -9.80 4.46
CA ILE A 30 -9.03 -9.35 4.81
C ILE A 30 -8.83 -7.96 4.19
N LEU A 31 -8.57 -6.97 5.02
CA LEU A 31 -8.20 -5.64 4.57
C LEU A 31 -6.68 -5.57 4.39
N VAL A 32 -6.24 -5.26 3.17
CA VAL A 32 -4.82 -5.15 2.81
C VAL A 32 -4.52 -3.70 2.40
N THR A 33 -3.50 -3.10 3.02
CA THR A 33 -3.11 -1.71 2.73
C THR A 33 -1.60 -1.55 2.60
N ASN A 34 -1.18 -0.68 1.69
CA ASN A 34 0.21 -0.24 1.56
C ASN A 34 0.58 0.89 2.53
N ALA A 35 -0.26 1.16 3.54
CA ALA A 35 0.06 2.14 4.57
C ALA A 35 1.35 1.75 5.32
N PRO A 36 2.37 2.65 5.36
CA PRO A 36 3.66 2.36 5.99
C PRO A 36 3.61 2.58 7.50
N ARG A 37 2.61 2.02 8.16
CA ARG A 37 2.34 2.19 9.59
C ARG A 37 1.86 0.88 10.20
N PRO A 38 2.14 0.64 11.50
CA PRO A 38 1.61 -0.52 12.22
C PRO A 38 0.07 -0.60 12.18
N ILE A 39 -0.45 -1.83 12.23
CA ILE A 39 -1.90 -2.12 12.28
C ILE A 39 -2.63 -1.27 13.32
N ALA A 40 -2.06 -1.09 14.52
CA ALA A 40 -2.69 -0.29 15.57
C ALA A 40 -3.04 1.14 15.10
N ASN A 41 -2.08 1.81 14.46
CA ASN A 41 -2.29 3.17 13.93
C ASN A 41 -3.29 3.21 12.78
N VAL A 42 -3.32 2.18 11.93
CA VAL A 42 -4.27 2.09 10.80
C VAL A 42 -5.67 1.78 11.33
N LYS A 43 -5.82 0.89 12.33
CA LYS A 43 -7.10 0.60 13.00
C LYS A 43 -7.75 1.87 13.56
N ASP A 44 -6.99 2.69 14.28
CA ASP A 44 -7.50 3.94 14.84
C ASP A 44 -7.99 4.90 13.74
N GLN A 45 -7.21 5.00 12.65
CA GLN A 45 -7.60 5.83 11.51
C GLN A 45 -8.89 5.34 10.84
N ILE A 46 -8.97 4.05 10.48
CA ILE A 46 -10.16 3.54 9.80
C ILE A 46 -11.40 3.52 10.71
N ALA A 47 -11.21 3.30 12.01
CA ALA A 47 -12.30 3.40 12.99
C ALA A 47 -12.87 4.81 13.06
N SER A 48 -12.04 5.86 12.98
CA SER A 48 -12.50 7.25 12.92
C SER A 48 -13.31 7.56 11.65
N LEU A 49 -13.11 6.79 10.58
CA LEU A 49 -13.89 6.85 9.34
C LEU A 49 -15.13 5.94 9.36
N GLY A 50 -15.42 5.26 10.49
CA GLY A 50 -16.57 4.38 10.63
C GLY A 50 -16.33 2.93 10.19
N ILE A 51 -15.11 2.56 9.77
CA ILE A 51 -14.75 1.18 9.41
C ILE A 51 -14.35 0.44 10.70
N LYS A 52 -15.27 -0.33 11.25
CA LYS A 52 -15.14 -1.01 12.54
C LYS A 52 -14.73 -2.47 12.38
N GLU A 53 -14.29 -3.11 13.46
CA GLU A 53 -13.79 -4.50 13.47
C GLU A 53 -14.80 -5.54 12.96
N HIS A 54 -16.11 -5.27 13.05
CA HIS A 54 -17.10 -6.20 12.50
C HIS A 54 -17.15 -6.22 10.96
N HIS A 55 -16.57 -5.23 10.27
CA HIS A 55 -16.50 -5.20 8.80
C HIS A 55 -15.41 -6.12 8.21
N TYR A 56 -14.44 -6.56 9.02
CA TYR A 56 -13.31 -7.39 8.53
C TYR A 56 -12.87 -8.42 9.56
N ASP A 57 -12.15 -9.44 9.12
CA ASP A 57 -11.60 -10.49 9.98
C ASP A 57 -10.10 -10.29 10.25
N MET A 58 -9.41 -9.65 9.30
CA MET A 58 -7.98 -9.34 9.41
C MET A 58 -7.65 -8.02 8.73
N LEU A 59 -6.67 -7.31 9.27
CA LEU A 59 -6.04 -6.13 8.66
C LEU A 59 -4.55 -6.40 8.51
N LEU A 60 -4.02 -6.16 7.31
CA LEU A 60 -2.60 -6.27 6.99
C LEU A 60 -2.08 -4.92 6.47
N THR A 61 -0.92 -4.51 6.96
CA THR A 61 -0.25 -3.28 6.54
C THR A 61 1.16 -3.57 6.03
N SER A 62 1.59 -2.83 5.02
CA SER A 62 2.99 -2.91 4.60
C SER A 62 3.95 -2.42 5.70
N GLY A 63 3.47 -1.55 6.59
CA GLY A 63 4.24 -1.08 7.73
C GLY A 63 4.65 -2.20 8.70
N ASP A 64 3.73 -3.13 9.04
CA ASP A 64 4.08 -4.26 9.90
C ASP A 64 5.04 -5.22 9.20
N ILE A 65 4.77 -5.57 7.93
CA ILE A 65 5.67 -6.42 7.14
C ILE A 65 7.08 -5.81 7.07
N THR A 66 7.17 -4.50 6.89
CA THR A 66 8.45 -3.78 6.89
C THR A 66 9.12 -3.83 8.26
N SER A 67 8.35 -3.61 9.33
CA SER A 67 8.83 -3.67 10.72
C SER A 67 9.41 -5.04 11.07
N ASP A 68 8.70 -6.11 10.70
CA ASP A 68 9.15 -7.47 10.92
C ASP A 68 10.45 -7.77 10.17
N TYR A 69 10.56 -7.32 8.91
CA TYR A 69 11.79 -7.47 8.15
C TYR A 69 12.97 -6.69 8.78
N ILE A 70 12.76 -5.44 9.18
CA ILE A 70 13.79 -4.64 9.87
C ILE A 70 14.22 -5.34 11.16
N ASN A 71 13.26 -5.89 11.91
CA ASN A 71 13.52 -6.62 13.16
C ASN A 71 14.43 -7.84 12.95
N ILE A 72 14.33 -8.50 11.79
CA ILE A 72 15.17 -9.64 11.41
C ILE A 72 16.56 -9.19 10.98
N VAL A 73 16.67 -8.14 10.12
CA VAL A 73 17.97 -7.74 9.53
C VAL A 73 18.80 -6.83 10.42
N CYS A 74 18.18 -6.14 11.38
CA CYS A 74 18.84 -5.28 12.37
C CYS A 74 19.00 -6.00 13.71
N GLU A 75 19.82 -7.05 13.74
CA GLU A 75 20.10 -7.83 14.97
C GLU A 75 20.92 -7.06 16.01
N ASN A 76 21.80 -6.18 15.53
CA ASN A 76 22.70 -5.35 16.34
C ASN A 76 22.45 -3.87 16.07
N LYS A 77 23.17 -3.02 16.78
CA LYS A 77 23.08 -1.57 16.64
C LYS A 77 23.25 -1.12 15.20
N SER A 78 22.13 -0.75 14.53
CA SER A 78 22.10 -0.31 13.14
C SER A 78 21.62 1.13 13.03
N ASN A 79 22.22 1.89 12.12
CA ASN A 79 21.80 3.26 11.80
C ASN A 79 20.90 3.24 10.57
N ILE A 80 19.68 3.71 10.74
CA ILE A 80 18.68 3.77 9.66
C ILE A 80 18.57 5.20 9.17
N PHE A 81 18.83 5.43 7.87
CA PHE A 81 18.45 6.67 7.23
C PHE A 81 16.97 6.59 6.85
N HIS A 82 16.14 7.34 7.59
CA HIS A 82 14.70 7.34 7.39
C HIS A 82 14.27 8.46 6.44
N ILE A 83 13.66 8.09 5.32
CA ILE A 83 12.98 9.02 4.42
C ILE A 83 11.49 8.97 4.73
N GLY A 84 10.97 10.08 5.27
CA GLY A 84 9.56 10.20 5.66
C GLY A 84 9.35 11.03 6.92
N GLY A 85 8.09 11.28 7.24
CA GLY A 85 7.71 12.03 8.43
C GLY A 85 7.87 11.23 9.73
N LYS A 86 8.16 11.92 10.83
CA LYS A 86 8.27 11.31 12.18
C LYS A 86 7.04 10.50 12.60
N ARG A 87 5.89 10.77 12.00
CA ARG A 87 4.64 10.01 12.22
C ARG A 87 4.78 8.52 11.88
N HIS A 88 5.74 8.15 11.03
CA HIS A 88 6.02 6.77 10.63
C HIS A 88 7.07 6.08 11.50
N HIS A 89 7.72 6.75 12.46
CA HIS A 89 8.69 6.13 13.37
C HIS A 89 8.07 5.03 14.25
N SER A 90 6.74 4.96 14.31
CA SER A 90 6.03 3.89 15.03
C SER A 90 6.37 2.47 14.52
N ILE A 91 6.82 2.30 13.27
CA ILE A 91 7.29 1.01 12.73
C ILE A 91 8.56 0.51 13.44
N TYR A 92 9.29 1.38 14.14
CA TYR A 92 10.54 1.05 14.85
C TYR A 92 10.37 0.90 16.36
N LYS A 93 9.16 1.09 16.90
CA LYS A 93 8.92 1.29 18.33
C LYS A 93 9.63 0.24 19.22
N ASN A 94 9.52 -1.04 18.89
CA ASN A 94 10.13 -2.09 19.69
C ASN A 94 11.66 -2.06 19.59
N MET A 95 12.21 -1.86 18.41
CA MET A 95 13.65 -1.84 18.13
C MET A 95 14.34 -0.64 18.76
N ILE A 96 13.68 0.53 18.82
CA ILE A 96 14.19 1.72 19.53
C ILE A 96 14.21 1.45 21.03
N HIS A 97 13.16 0.89 21.59
CA HIS A 97 13.08 0.54 23.01
C HIS A 97 14.19 -0.44 23.43
N GLU A 98 14.52 -1.38 22.57
CA GLU A 98 15.60 -2.35 22.76
C GLU A 98 17.00 -1.79 22.41
N GLN A 99 17.10 -0.53 21.99
CA GLN A 99 18.32 0.15 21.56
C GLN A 99 19.08 -0.56 20.42
N ARG A 100 18.35 -1.31 19.59
CA ARG A 100 18.93 -2.04 18.44
C ARG A 100 19.14 -1.17 17.21
N ILE A 101 18.45 -0.04 17.11
CA ILE A 101 18.56 0.89 15.99
C ILE A 101 18.72 2.34 16.45
N SER A 102 19.38 3.13 15.61
CA SER A 102 19.33 4.60 15.62
C SER A 102 18.70 5.08 14.34
N ILE A 103 17.87 6.12 14.40
CA ILE A 103 17.24 6.72 13.23
C ILE A 103 17.98 8.02 12.90
N GLU A 104 18.65 8.02 11.75
CA GLU A 104 19.30 9.20 11.19
C GLU A 104 18.46 9.75 10.04
N ILE A 105 18.19 11.04 10.08
CA ILE A 105 17.41 11.73 9.03
C ILE A 105 18.20 12.82 8.30
N ASP A 106 19.33 13.23 8.89
CA ASP A 106 20.10 14.39 8.40
C ASP A 106 21.33 13.98 7.59
N ASN A 107 21.87 12.77 7.80
CA ASN A 107 23.10 12.35 7.15
C ASN A 107 23.11 10.86 6.80
N ILE A 108 22.94 10.57 5.51
CA ILE A 108 22.98 9.20 4.96
C ILE A 108 24.38 8.56 5.04
N GLU A 109 25.45 9.34 5.22
CA GLU A 109 26.82 8.82 5.30
C GLU A 109 27.04 7.84 6.47
N PHE A 110 26.25 7.96 7.53
CA PHE A 110 26.35 7.09 8.70
C PHE A 110 25.36 5.93 8.68
N ALA A 111 24.55 5.81 7.62
CA ALA A 111 23.52 4.79 7.55
C ALA A 111 24.06 3.42 7.13
N ASP A 112 23.43 2.39 7.66
CA ASP A 112 23.57 0.99 7.25
C ASP A 112 22.44 0.54 6.32
N LEU A 113 21.31 1.26 6.36
CA LEU A 113 20.06 0.92 5.67
C LEU A 113 19.24 2.19 5.41
N ILE A 114 18.53 2.23 4.28
CA ILE A 114 17.53 3.27 4.00
C ILE A 114 16.14 2.67 4.22
N VAL A 115 15.27 3.36 4.93
CA VAL A 115 13.85 3.01 5.04
C VAL A 115 13.02 4.19 4.54
N CYS A 116 12.24 3.97 3.47
CA CYS A 116 11.41 4.98 2.87
C CYS A 116 9.93 4.67 3.13
N THR A 117 9.24 5.56 3.83
CA THR A 117 7.81 5.45 4.16
C THR A 117 6.95 6.43 3.34
N GLU A 118 7.50 7.60 3.03
CA GLU A 118 6.90 8.65 2.20
C GLU A 118 8.01 9.68 1.87
N PRO A 119 7.80 10.66 0.98
CA PRO A 119 8.67 11.84 0.88
C PRO A 119 8.74 12.63 2.20
N PHE A 120 9.77 13.45 2.40
CA PHE A 120 9.83 14.34 3.57
C PHE A 120 8.66 15.34 3.58
N ASP A 121 8.32 15.88 2.40
CA ASP A 121 7.09 16.67 2.17
C ASP A 121 6.34 16.12 0.93
N PRO A 122 5.32 15.23 1.12
CA PRO A 122 4.61 14.58 0.02
C PRO A 122 3.91 15.53 -0.95
N LEU A 123 3.69 16.79 -0.55
CA LEU A 123 3.01 17.81 -1.36
C LEU A 123 3.96 18.71 -2.16
N ARG A 124 5.19 18.85 -1.70
CA ARG A 124 6.14 19.84 -2.26
C ARG A 124 7.37 19.21 -2.88
N ASP A 125 7.86 18.11 -2.30
CA ASP A 125 9.07 17.46 -2.77
C ASP A 125 8.92 16.93 -4.19
N GLN A 126 10.02 17.03 -4.93
CA GLN A 126 10.18 16.43 -6.24
C GLN A 126 11.23 15.31 -6.19
N LEU A 127 11.17 14.38 -7.13
CA LEU A 127 12.15 13.29 -7.20
C LEU A 127 13.59 13.82 -7.28
N SER A 128 13.82 14.91 -8.00
CA SER A 128 15.14 15.57 -8.13
C SER A 128 15.77 15.96 -6.79
N ASP A 129 14.97 16.24 -5.77
CA ASP A 129 15.45 16.68 -4.45
C ASP A 129 16.21 15.56 -3.72
N TYR A 130 15.96 14.31 -4.11
CA TYR A 130 16.56 13.12 -3.52
C TYR A 130 17.79 12.60 -4.29
N GLU A 131 18.09 13.16 -5.46
CA GLU A 131 19.12 12.63 -6.37
C GLU A 131 20.51 12.55 -5.72
N SER A 132 20.93 13.62 -5.04
CA SER A 132 22.22 13.67 -4.35
C SER A 132 22.31 12.66 -3.21
N THR A 133 21.26 12.56 -2.40
CA THR A 133 21.15 11.60 -1.30
C THR A 133 21.20 10.16 -1.82
N PHE A 134 20.50 9.88 -2.92
CA PHE A 134 20.48 8.55 -3.53
C PHE A 134 21.82 8.16 -4.15
N LYS A 135 22.56 9.10 -4.76
CA LYS A 135 23.92 8.84 -5.23
C LYS A 135 24.84 8.36 -4.11
N ILE A 136 24.81 9.03 -2.95
CA ILE A 136 25.58 8.62 -1.75
C ILE A 136 25.15 7.22 -1.31
N GLY A 137 23.83 6.96 -1.21
CA GLY A 137 23.32 5.66 -0.81
C GLY A 137 23.77 4.53 -1.74
N ILE A 138 23.80 4.77 -3.07
CA ILE A 138 24.25 3.83 -4.08
C ILE A 138 25.76 3.58 -3.95
N ASP A 139 26.57 4.63 -3.82
CA ASP A 139 28.01 4.52 -3.65
C ASP A 139 28.37 3.69 -2.41
N LYS A 140 27.60 3.83 -1.35
CA LYS A 140 27.70 3.04 -0.11
C LYS A 140 27.04 1.66 -0.20
N LYS A 141 26.38 1.33 -1.31
CA LYS A 141 25.64 0.07 -1.53
C LYS A 141 24.54 -0.16 -0.51
N LEU A 142 23.90 0.90 -0.03
CA LEU A 142 22.78 0.78 0.91
C LEU A 142 21.58 0.15 0.22
N THR A 143 20.87 -0.72 0.94
CA THR A 143 19.58 -1.24 0.49
C THR A 143 18.48 -0.29 0.95
N LEU A 144 17.57 0.09 0.04
CA LEU A 144 16.37 0.86 0.36
C LEU A 144 15.21 -0.09 0.61
N LEU A 145 14.61 -0.01 1.78
CA LEU A 145 13.36 -0.68 2.14
C LEU A 145 12.19 0.26 1.84
N CYS A 146 11.35 -0.09 0.89
CA CYS A 146 10.16 0.67 0.52
C CYS A 146 8.95 0.15 1.30
N ALA A 147 8.52 0.90 2.31
CA ALA A 147 7.41 0.53 3.17
C ALA A 147 6.03 0.87 2.59
N ASN A 148 5.96 1.55 1.45
CA ASN A 148 4.74 1.86 0.70
C ASN A 148 5.01 1.84 -0.80
N PRO A 149 4.70 0.75 -1.52
CA PRO A 149 4.95 0.64 -2.96
C PRO A 149 4.06 1.51 -3.85
N ASP A 150 3.03 2.16 -3.32
CA ASP A 150 2.20 3.07 -4.11
C ASP A 150 3.07 4.22 -4.65
N LEU A 151 2.85 4.60 -5.91
CA LEU A 151 3.54 5.75 -6.51
C LEU A 151 2.92 7.07 -6.03
N VAL A 152 1.60 7.08 -5.97
CA VAL A 152 0.79 8.25 -5.54
C VAL A 152 -0.45 7.77 -4.79
N VAL A 153 -1.02 8.66 -3.96
CA VAL A 153 -2.31 8.47 -3.31
C VAL A 153 -3.16 9.73 -3.46
N ASP A 154 -4.48 9.57 -3.60
CA ASP A 154 -5.42 10.69 -3.59
C ASP A 154 -6.02 10.84 -2.18
N VAL A 155 -5.71 11.93 -1.49
CA VAL A 155 -6.28 12.31 -0.19
C VAL A 155 -7.35 13.37 -0.43
N GLY A 156 -8.62 12.96 -0.46
CA GLY A 156 -9.69 13.81 -0.96
C GLY A 156 -9.46 14.17 -2.43
N GLU A 157 -9.26 15.44 -2.73
CA GLU A 157 -8.98 15.95 -4.09
C GLU A 157 -7.49 16.21 -4.37
N ILE A 158 -6.62 16.02 -3.36
CA ILE A 158 -5.19 16.29 -3.45
C ILE A 158 -4.45 14.98 -3.75
N ARG A 159 -3.55 15.02 -4.73
CA ARG A 159 -2.66 13.90 -5.05
C ARG A 159 -1.31 14.11 -4.38
N GLU A 160 -0.89 13.12 -3.59
CA GLU A 160 0.38 13.10 -2.87
C GLU A 160 1.32 12.04 -3.47
N MET A 161 2.62 12.35 -3.49
CA MET A 161 3.66 11.38 -3.86
C MET A 161 3.87 10.39 -2.71
N CYS A 162 4.05 9.10 -3.04
CA CYS A 162 4.34 8.04 -2.08
C CYS A 162 5.77 7.51 -2.21
N ALA A 163 6.19 6.69 -1.23
CA ALA A 163 7.53 6.12 -1.17
C ALA A 163 7.90 5.28 -2.40
N GLY A 164 6.93 4.64 -3.05
CA GLY A 164 7.16 3.87 -4.28
C GLY A 164 7.77 4.68 -5.41
N SER A 165 7.44 5.98 -5.52
CA SER A 165 8.05 6.88 -6.52
C SER A 165 9.54 7.09 -6.24
N LEU A 166 9.92 7.29 -4.98
CA LEU A 166 11.32 7.44 -4.54
C LEU A 166 12.09 6.14 -4.70
N ALA A 167 11.48 5.02 -4.30
CA ALA A 167 12.08 3.69 -4.42
C ALA A 167 12.34 3.32 -5.88
N SER A 168 11.39 3.59 -6.77
CA SER A 168 11.57 3.39 -8.22
C SER A 168 12.69 4.27 -8.79
N MET A 169 12.83 5.52 -8.34
CA MET A 169 13.94 6.36 -8.73
C MET A 169 15.28 5.77 -8.26
N TYR A 170 15.38 5.37 -7.00
CA TYR A 170 16.60 4.75 -6.44
C TYR A 170 17.01 3.51 -7.22
N GLU A 171 16.05 2.64 -7.54
CA GLU A 171 16.27 1.43 -8.33
C GLU A 171 16.72 1.76 -9.76
N ASN A 172 16.09 2.73 -10.43
CA ASN A 172 16.49 3.18 -11.78
C ASN A 172 17.88 3.80 -11.82
N MET A 173 18.36 4.38 -10.72
CA MET A 173 19.71 4.89 -10.57
C MET A 173 20.73 3.77 -10.29
N GLY A 174 20.31 2.51 -10.12
CA GLY A 174 21.15 1.35 -9.85
C GLY A 174 21.23 0.94 -8.38
N GLY A 175 20.43 1.52 -7.52
CA GLY A 175 20.32 1.14 -6.12
C GLY A 175 19.54 -0.16 -5.91
N LYS A 176 19.79 -0.85 -4.81
CA LYS A 176 19.05 -2.05 -4.42
C LYS A 176 17.82 -1.67 -3.61
N VAL A 177 16.62 -2.14 -4.03
CA VAL A 177 15.35 -1.91 -3.33
C VAL A 177 14.72 -3.23 -2.92
N ILE A 178 14.10 -3.23 -1.73
CA ILE A 178 13.19 -4.27 -1.27
C ILE A 178 11.84 -3.60 -0.98
N TYR A 179 10.80 -4.09 -1.65
CA TYR A 179 9.45 -3.54 -1.53
C TYR A 179 8.59 -4.38 -0.59
N PHE A 180 7.75 -3.72 0.22
CA PHE A 180 6.80 -4.34 1.14
C PHE A 180 5.37 -3.88 0.84
N GLY A 181 4.44 -4.85 0.78
CA GLY A 181 3.05 -4.57 0.44
C GLY A 181 2.68 -4.99 -0.99
N LYS A 182 1.50 -4.62 -1.44
CA LYS A 182 1.02 -4.92 -2.80
C LYS A 182 1.84 -4.21 -3.86
N PRO A 183 2.23 -4.85 -4.97
CA PRO A 183 1.82 -6.17 -5.48
C PRO A 183 2.78 -7.32 -5.09
N TYR A 184 3.64 -7.16 -4.10
CA TYR A 184 4.70 -8.09 -3.73
C TYR A 184 4.21 -9.21 -2.83
N ASP A 185 4.84 -10.40 -2.93
CA ASP A 185 4.38 -11.65 -2.31
C ASP A 185 4.31 -11.60 -0.79
N ASN A 186 5.17 -10.82 -0.15
CA ASN A 186 5.29 -10.78 1.31
C ASN A 186 3.95 -10.52 2.02
N ILE A 187 3.13 -9.58 1.54
CA ILE A 187 1.84 -9.28 2.18
C ILE A 187 0.77 -10.34 1.90
N TYR A 188 0.85 -11.03 0.74
CA TYR A 188 -0.07 -12.13 0.41
C TYR A 188 0.23 -13.39 1.21
N GLN A 189 1.50 -13.68 1.50
CA GLN A 189 1.89 -14.81 2.36
C GLN A 189 1.28 -14.69 3.75
N GLU A 190 1.23 -13.49 4.33
CA GLU A 190 0.55 -13.26 5.60
C GLU A 190 -0.97 -13.46 5.49
N ALA A 191 -1.59 -13.01 4.39
CA ALA A 191 -3.01 -13.25 4.15
C ALA A 191 -3.33 -14.74 4.04
N TYR A 192 -2.51 -15.51 3.30
CA TYR A 192 -2.66 -16.96 3.20
C TYR A 192 -2.44 -17.67 4.53
N SER A 193 -1.47 -17.24 5.34
CA SER A 193 -1.24 -17.77 6.67
C SER A 193 -2.48 -17.65 7.56
N PHE A 194 -3.22 -16.54 7.45
CA PHE A 194 -4.49 -16.38 8.17
C PHE A 194 -5.57 -17.32 7.64
N LEU A 195 -5.75 -17.43 6.32
CA LEU A 195 -6.77 -18.26 5.70
C LEU A 195 -6.53 -19.75 5.97
N THR A 196 -5.29 -20.23 5.92
CA THR A 196 -4.94 -21.64 6.17
C THR A 196 -5.12 -22.04 7.63
N LYS A 197 -4.84 -21.13 8.58
CA LYS A 197 -5.10 -21.35 10.00
C LYS A 197 -6.61 -21.49 10.29
N ALA A 198 -7.45 -20.85 9.51
CA ALA A 198 -8.91 -20.92 9.62
C ALA A 198 -9.52 -22.25 9.10
N LYS A 199 -8.72 -23.17 8.55
CA LYS A 199 -9.04 -24.56 8.12
C LYS A 199 -10.21 -24.74 7.11
N GLU A 200 -10.77 -23.71 6.50
CA GLU A 200 -12.08 -23.88 5.85
C GLU A 200 -12.20 -23.36 4.41
N GLN A 201 -11.16 -22.81 3.77
CA GLN A 201 -11.38 -22.26 2.43
C GLN A 201 -10.42 -22.80 1.37
N LYS A 202 -11.01 -23.27 0.27
CA LYS A 202 -10.32 -23.56 -0.97
C LYS A 202 -9.87 -22.26 -1.61
N GLU A 203 -8.67 -22.21 -2.17
CA GLU A 203 -8.11 -21.05 -2.90
C GLU A 203 -9.02 -20.52 -4.02
N GLU A 204 -9.89 -21.38 -4.55
CA GLU A 204 -10.87 -21.09 -5.62
C GLU A 204 -11.93 -20.04 -5.22
N SER A 205 -11.94 -19.55 -3.98
CA SER A 205 -12.96 -18.64 -3.45
C SER A 205 -12.42 -17.25 -3.09
N ILE A 206 -11.23 -16.88 -3.53
CA ILE A 206 -10.61 -15.58 -3.15
C ILE A 206 -10.81 -14.57 -4.28
N LEU A 207 -11.43 -13.42 -3.97
CA LEU A 207 -11.55 -12.28 -4.86
C LEU A 207 -10.75 -11.10 -4.31
N CYS A 208 -9.79 -10.59 -5.08
CA CYS A 208 -9.05 -9.38 -4.78
C CYS A 208 -9.80 -8.15 -5.29
N ILE A 209 -10.14 -7.21 -4.40
CA ILE A 209 -10.87 -5.99 -4.75
C ILE A 209 -9.97 -4.78 -4.52
N GLY A 210 -9.79 -3.95 -5.56
CA GLY A 210 -8.94 -2.77 -5.46
C GLY A 210 -9.15 -1.75 -6.58
N ASP A 211 -8.53 -0.59 -6.45
CA ASP A 211 -8.58 0.51 -7.42
C ASP A 211 -7.23 0.80 -8.11
N GLY A 212 -6.16 0.18 -7.63
CA GLY A 212 -4.80 0.33 -8.15
C GLY A 212 -4.42 -0.75 -9.15
N LEU A 213 -4.22 -0.40 -10.43
CA LEU A 213 -3.79 -1.36 -11.46
C LEU A 213 -2.43 -1.97 -11.14
N ASN A 214 -1.48 -1.17 -10.65
CA ASN A 214 -0.10 -1.59 -10.39
C ASN A 214 0.12 -2.19 -9.00
N THR A 215 -0.85 -2.13 -8.12
CA THR A 215 -0.80 -2.66 -6.76
C THR A 215 -1.84 -3.75 -6.55
N ASP A 216 -3.12 -3.41 -6.50
CA ASP A 216 -4.19 -4.37 -6.23
C ASP A 216 -4.33 -5.41 -7.33
N ILE A 217 -4.52 -4.95 -8.58
CA ILE A 217 -4.78 -5.83 -9.72
C ILE A 217 -3.53 -6.62 -10.10
N ARG A 218 -2.38 -5.95 -10.19
CA ARG A 218 -1.10 -6.63 -10.43
C ARG A 218 -0.80 -7.67 -9.35
N GLY A 219 -1.11 -7.35 -8.09
CA GLY A 219 -0.95 -8.28 -6.98
C GLY A 219 -1.85 -9.50 -7.11
N ALA A 220 -3.13 -9.32 -7.45
CA ALA A 220 -4.04 -10.43 -7.74
C ALA A 220 -3.49 -11.31 -8.88
N ASN A 221 -3.02 -10.69 -9.98
CA ASN A 221 -2.43 -11.41 -11.11
C ASN A 221 -1.18 -12.20 -10.72
N ASN A 222 -0.28 -11.62 -9.90
CA ASN A 222 0.92 -12.30 -9.41
C ASN A 222 0.57 -13.53 -8.58
N GLN A 223 -0.53 -13.46 -7.81
CA GLN A 223 -1.03 -14.57 -6.99
C GLN A 223 -1.98 -15.52 -7.76
N LYS A 224 -2.30 -15.24 -9.03
CA LYS A 224 -3.25 -15.99 -9.85
C LYS A 224 -4.66 -16.04 -9.23
N LEU A 225 -5.07 -14.95 -8.61
CA LEU A 225 -6.38 -14.75 -8.00
C LEU A 225 -7.27 -13.89 -8.88
N ASP A 226 -8.59 -14.12 -8.79
CA ASP A 226 -9.58 -13.27 -9.45
C ASP A 226 -9.51 -11.83 -8.92
N SER A 227 -9.72 -10.88 -9.81
CA SER A 227 -9.61 -9.45 -9.54
C SER A 227 -10.87 -8.67 -9.87
N LEU A 228 -11.28 -7.75 -8.99
CA LEU A 228 -12.34 -6.77 -9.20
C LEU A 228 -11.76 -5.36 -9.15
N LEU A 229 -11.74 -4.68 -10.30
CA LEU A 229 -11.27 -3.30 -10.39
C LEU A 229 -12.40 -2.31 -10.03
N VAL A 230 -12.13 -1.45 -9.04
CA VAL A 230 -13.01 -0.33 -8.64
C VAL A 230 -12.56 0.94 -9.34
N VAL A 231 -13.27 1.37 -10.37
CA VAL A 231 -12.88 2.53 -11.20
C VAL A 231 -13.05 3.86 -10.46
N GLY A 232 -13.94 3.90 -9.47
CA GLY A 232 -14.26 5.10 -8.68
C GLY A 232 -13.18 5.58 -7.71
N GLY A 233 -12.06 4.86 -7.58
CA GLY A 233 -10.87 5.26 -6.84
C GLY A 233 -9.87 6.05 -7.70
N LEU A 234 -8.63 5.59 -7.78
CA LEU A 234 -7.52 6.26 -8.49
C LEU A 234 -7.81 6.58 -9.97
N LEU A 235 -8.68 5.81 -10.60
CA LEU A 235 -9.02 5.95 -12.02
C LEU A 235 -10.20 6.90 -12.27
N LYS A 236 -10.91 7.35 -11.22
CA LYS A 236 -12.14 8.14 -11.30
C LYS A 236 -12.04 9.30 -12.29
N LYS A 237 -11.07 10.20 -12.11
CA LYS A 237 -10.93 11.43 -12.93
C LYS A 237 -10.69 11.15 -14.42
N LYS A 238 -10.12 9.98 -14.76
CA LYS A 238 -9.75 9.64 -16.13
C LYS A 238 -10.79 8.81 -16.86
N HIS A 239 -11.56 7.97 -16.14
CA HIS A 239 -12.37 6.91 -16.72
C HIS A 239 -13.86 6.97 -16.37
N LEU A 240 -14.28 7.85 -15.44
CA LEU A 240 -15.69 8.13 -15.22
C LEU A 240 -16.09 9.39 -15.97
N ILE A 241 -17.14 9.28 -16.77
CA ILE A 241 -17.68 10.37 -17.60
C ILE A 241 -19.18 10.53 -17.35
N GLU A 242 -19.68 11.76 -17.49
CA GLU A 242 -21.10 12.05 -17.36
C GLU A 242 -21.76 11.88 -18.75
N LYS A 243 -22.78 11.01 -18.82
CA LYS A 243 -23.65 10.86 -19.98
C LYS A 243 -25.12 10.99 -19.55
N ARG A 244 -25.84 12.00 -20.04
CA ARG A 244 -27.26 12.23 -19.73
C ARG A 244 -27.54 12.24 -18.21
N ASN A 245 -26.70 12.96 -17.45
CA ASN A 245 -26.75 13.06 -15.98
C ASN A 245 -26.51 11.73 -15.23
N VAL A 246 -25.87 10.77 -15.87
CA VAL A 246 -25.47 9.52 -15.24
C VAL A 246 -23.97 9.34 -15.41
N THR A 247 -23.29 9.09 -14.30
CA THR A 247 -21.85 8.75 -14.32
C THR A 247 -21.69 7.32 -14.87
N VAL A 248 -20.92 7.16 -15.93
CA VAL A 248 -20.63 5.87 -16.58
C VAL A 248 -19.12 5.68 -16.75
N ILE A 249 -18.71 4.42 -16.94
CA ILE A 249 -17.31 4.08 -17.25
C ILE A 249 -17.07 4.33 -18.75
N ASP A 250 -15.97 4.99 -19.09
CA ASP A 250 -15.44 5.04 -20.45
C ASP A 250 -14.69 3.72 -20.73
N GLU A 251 -15.43 2.73 -21.18
CA GLU A 251 -14.93 1.35 -21.38
C GLU A 251 -13.73 1.30 -22.33
N ARG A 252 -13.77 2.06 -23.44
CA ARG A 252 -12.69 2.08 -24.44
C ARG A 252 -11.40 2.59 -23.83
N LYS A 253 -11.47 3.70 -23.11
CA LYS A 253 -10.32 4.32 -22.47
C LYS A 253 -9.80 3.45 -21.32
N LEU A 254 -10.70 2.79 -20.58
CA LEU A 254 -10.34 1.88 -19.50
C LEU A 254 -9.58 0.66 -20.06
N SER A 255 -10.11 0.00 -21.11
CA SER A 255 -9.45 -1.14 -21.77
C SER A 255 -8.05 -0.79 -22.23
N GLN A 256 -7.87 0.36 -22.89
CA GLN A 256 -6.56 0.83 -23.32
C GLN A 256 -5.60 1.07 -22.12
N THR A 257 -6.13 1.57 -21.00
CA THR A 257 -5.32 1.78 -19.80
C THR A 257 -4.91 0.45 -19.17
N ILE A 258 -5.80 -0.54 -19.09
CA ILE A 258 -5.51 -1.89 -18.60
C ILE A 258 -4.42 -2.54 -19.46
N GLU A 259 -4.54 -2.50 -20.79
CA GLU A 259 -3.56 -3.02 -21.74
C GLU A 259 -2.19 -2.36 -21.57
N ASN A 260 -2.14 -1.04 -21.48
CA ASN A 260 -0.90 -0.28 -21.28
C ASN A 260 -0.20 -0.65 -19.96
N ASN A 261 -0.96 -1.00 -18.93
CA ASN A 261 -0.40 -1.46 -17.65
C ASN A 261 -0.05 -2.96 -17.67
N LYS A 262 -0.38 -3.70 -18.74
CA LYS A 262 -0.09 -5.14 -18.87
C LYS A 262 -0.57 -5.95 -17.67
N VAL A 263 -1.82 -5.74 -17.28
CA VAL A 263 -2.51 -6.48 -16.21
C VAL A 263 -3.79 -7.10 -16.76
N HIS A 264 -4.23 -8.19 -16.13
CA HIS A 264 -5.52 -8.82 -16.38
C HIS A 264 -6.53 -8.36 -15.32
N VAL A 265 -7.77 -8.07 -15.75
CA VAL A 265 -8.87 -7.69 -14.86
C VAL A 265 -10.04 -8.60 -15.17
N ASP A 266 -10.49 -9.38 -14.17
CA ASP A 266 -11.60 -10.33 -14.35
C ASP A 266 -12.93 -9.61 -14.29
N TYR A 267 -13.10 -8.69 -13.35
CA TYR A 267 -14.34 -7.95 -13.12
C TYR A 267 -14.07 -6.46 -12.96
N VAL A 268 -15.02 -5.64 -13.40
CA VAL A 268 -14.95 -4.17 -13.27
C VAL A 268 -16.25 -3.65 -12.67
N ILE A 269 -16.11 -2.76 -11.69
CA ILE A 269 -17.24 -2.06 -11.08
C ILE A 269 -16.95 -0.56 -10.99
N LYS A 270 -17.99 0.25 -11.11
CA LYS A 270 -17.84 1.71 -11.01
C LYS A 270 -17.45 2.15 -9.59
N PHE A 271 -18.19 1.70 -8.61
CA PHE A 271 -17.96 1.91 -7.18
C PHE A 271 -18.20 0.61 -6.44
N PHE A 272 -17.43 0.35 -5.41
CA PHE A 272 -17.63 -0.82 -4.55
C PHE A 272 -18.86 -0.59 -3.66
N ARG A 273 -19.93 -1.32 -3.95
CA ARG A 273 -21.22 -1.24 -3.24
C ARG A 273 -22.13 -2.42 -3.60
#